data_0b8c769ff3468b149021102bfc0c00a9
#
_entry.id   0b8c769ff3468b149021102bfc0c00a9
#
_cell.length_a   1.000
_cell.length_b   1.000
_cell.length_c   1.000
_cell.angle_alpha   90.00
_cell.angle_beta   90.00
_cell.angle_gamma   90.00
#
_symmetry.space_group_name_H-M   'P 1'
#
loop_
_entity.id
_entity.type
_entity.pdbx_description
1 polymer ?
#
loop_
_entity_poly.entity_id
_entity_poly.type
_entity_poly.pdbx_seq_one_letter_code
_entity_poly.pdbx_strand_id
1 'polypeptide(L)'
;MPNVKLYVDEKVLPGCRAGLIAALPDLRTMLRNALKVDGAACQFAILSVIAMPDLPRVNVEMYLLPHPYRSQEMLKSIAAAVQSLIAGVACTHTAVRIATLVPDAYIALK
;
A
#
# COMPACT_ATOMS: atom_id res chain seq x y z
N MET A 1 -11.25 -0.20 6.93
CA MET A 1 -10.63 -1.39 6.32
C MET A 1 -9.66 -0.93 5.24
N PRO A 2 -8.37 -1.11 5.43
CA PRO A 2 -7.38 -0.72 4.42
C PRO A 2 -7.45 -1.63 3.19
N ASN A 3 -7.53 -1.01 2.03
CA ASN A 3 -7.43 -1.70 0.74
C ASN A 3 -6.17 -1.21 0.06
N VAL A 4 -5.21 -2.13 -0.10
CA VAL A 4 -3.85 -1.80 -0.53
C VAL A 4 -3.56 -2.50 -1.84
N LYS A 5 -3.20 -1.74 -2.85
CA LYS A 5 -2.79 -2.24 -4.16
C LYS A 5 -1.35 -1.83 -4.43
N LEU A 6 -0.53 -2.80 -4.79
CA LEU A 6 0.83 -2.56 -5.26
C LEU A 6 0.85 -2.74 -6.78
N TYR A 7 0.91 -1.63 -7.49
CA TYR A 7 1.04 -1.65 -8.96
C TYR A 7 2.52 -1.69 -9.29
N VAL A 8 2.97 -2.76 -9.93
CA VAL A 8 4.38 -2.99 -10.23
C VAL A 8 4.57 -3.09 -11.74
N ASP A 9 5.51 -2.30 -12.27
CA ASP A 9 5.86 -2.37 -13.69
C ASP A 9 6.25 -3.81 -14.04
N GLU A 10 5.65 -4.35 -15.11
CA GLU A 10 5.90 -5.71 -15.55
C GLU A 10 7.37 -6.01 -15.81
N LYS A 11 8.16 -4.98 -16.13
CA LYS A 11 9.60 -5.14 -16.39
C LYS A 11 10.40 -5.33 -15.10
N VAL A 12 9.91 -4.80 -13.99
CA VAL A 12 10.56 -4.89 -12.69
C VAL A 12 10.05 -6.07 -11.87
N LEU A 13 8.81 -6.43 -12.05
CA LEU A 13 8.14 -7.45 -11.23
C LEU A 13 8.88 -8.79 -11.18
N PRO A 14 9.40 -9.35 -12.29
CA PRO A 14 10.10 -10.65 -12.20
C PRO A 14 11.26 -10.65 -11.20
N GLY A 15 11.99 -9.55 -11.09
CA GLY A 15 13.14 -9.45 -10.20
C GLY A 15 12.78 -9.23 -8.73
N CYS A 16 11.58 -8.76 -8.42
CA CYS A 16 11.18 -8.47 -7.04
C CYS A 16 9.92 -9.21 -6.58
N ARG A 17 9.33 -10.03 -7.45
CA ARG A 17 8.05 -10.70 -7.16
C ARG A 17 8.10 -11.51 -5.86
N ALA A 18 9.10 -12.37 -5.71
CA ALA A 18 9.23 -13.22 -4.53
C ALA A 18 9.43 -12.38 -3.25
N GLY A 19 10.25 -11.32 -3.34
CA GLY A 19 10.48 -10.42 -2.22
C GLY A 19 9.22 -9.64 -1.83
N LEU A 20 8.46 -9.17 -2.80
CA LEU A 20 7.22 -8.46 -2.53
C LEU A 20 6.17 -9.37 -1.88
N ILE A 21 6.02 -10.59 -2.38
CA ILE A 21 5.11 -11.56 -1.75
C ILE A 21 5.54 -11.84 -0.31
N ALA A 22 6.84 -12.02 -0.08
CA ALA A 22 7.36 -12.26 1.26
C ALA A 22 7.19 -11.06 2.20
N ALA A 23 7.13 -9.84 1.66
CA ALA A 23 6.95 -8.61 2.45
C ALA A 23 5.50 -8.35 2.84
N LEU A 24 4.51 -8.98 2.21
CA LEU A 24 3.10 -8.73 2.51
C LEU A 24 2.72 -8.98 3.97
N PRO A 25 3.18 -10.06 4.64
CA PRO A 25 2.91 -10.23 6.07
C PRO A 25 3.47 -9.10 6.94
N ASP A 26 4.66 -8.60 6.64
CA ASP A 26 5.25 -7.48 7.37
C ASP A 26 4.45 -6.19 7.14
N LEU A 27 4.02 -5.96 5.91
CA LEU A 27 3.17 -4.82 5.57
C LEU A 27 1.84 -4.89 6.31
N ARG A 28 1.23 -6.07 6.39
CA ARG A 28 -0.01 -6.27 7.16
C ARG A 28 0.21 -5.94 8.63
N THR A 29 1.26 -6.45 9.24
CA THR A 29 1.58 -6.20 10.65
C THR A 29 1.79 -4.71 10.91
N MET A 30 2.54 -4.04 10.05
CA MET A 30 2.78 -2.60 10.14
C MET A 30 1.46 -1.81 10.09
N LEU A 31 0.62 -2.08 9.12
CA LEU A 31 -0.65 -1.36 8.94
C LEU A 31 -1.64 -1.69 10.06
N ARG A 32 -1.71 -2.94 10.48
CA ARG A 32 -2.56 -3.34 11.61
C ARG A 32 -2.21 -2.56 12.87
N ASN A 33 -0.94 -2.45 13.17
CA ASN A 33 -0.48 -1.74 14.37
C ASN A 33 -0.67 -0.24 14.24
N ALA A 34 -0.32 0.34 13.10
CA ALA A 34 -0.39 1.78 12.88
C ALA A 34 -1.83 2.29 12.79
N LEU A 35 -2.71 1.55 12.13
CA LEU A 35 -4.10 1.94 11.92
C LEU A 35 -5.05 1.38 12.97
N LYS A 36 -4.56 0.52 13.86
CA LYS A 36 -5.35 -0.13 14.92
C LYS A 36 -6.55 -0.86 14.35
N VAL A 37 -6.30 -1.69 13.35
CA VAL A 37 -7.32 -2.52 12.70
C VAL A 37 -6.97 -3.99 12.84
N ASP A 38 -7.97 -4.86 12.65
CA ASP A 38 -7.74 -6.29 12.57
C ASP A 38 -6.95 -6.61 11.28
N GLY A 39 -6.00 -7.52 11.37
CA GLY A 39 -5.23 -7.97 10.21
C GLY A 39 -6.10 -8.53 9.10
N ALA A 40 -7.19 -9.19 9.44
CA ALA A 40 -8.15 -9.71 8.48
C ALA A 40 -8.90 -8.61 7.73
N ALA A 41 -8.91 -7.39 8.26
CA ALA A 41 -9.53 -6.24 7.61
C ALA A 41 -8.65 -5.62 6.52
N CYS A 42 -7.35 -5.94 6.50
CA CYS A 42 -6.43 -5.42 5.50
C CYS A 42 -6.46 -6.30 4.26
N GLN A 43 -6.70 -5.69 3.10
CA GLN A 43 -6.68 -6.38 1.81
C GLN A 43 -5.47 -5.92 0.99
N PHE A 44 -4.77 -6.88 0.41
CA PHE A 44 -3.56 -6.62 -0.36
C PHE A 44 -3.64 -7.32 -1.71
N ALA A 45 -3.15 -6.64 -2.74
CA ALA A 45 -2.94 -7.27 -4.04
C ALA A 45 -1.71 -6.68 -4.70
N ILE A 46 -1.00 -7.51 -5.43
CA ILE A 46 0.11 -7.11 -6.30
C ILE A 46 -0.39 -7.24 -7.73
N LEU A 47 -0.30 -6.15 -8.50
CA LEU A 47 -0.74 -6.11 -9.88
C LEU A 47 0.44 -5.79 -10.79
N SER A 48 0.58 -6.59 -11.85
CA SER A 48 1.54 -6.30 -12.91
C SER A 48 0.91 -5.31 -13.88
N VAL A 49 1.64 -4.22 -14.16
CA VAL A 49 1.13 -3.16 -15.04
C VAL A 49 2.17 -2.78 -16.09
N ILE A 50 1.69 -2.18 -17.16
CA ILE A 50 2.54 -1.53 -18.15
C ILE A 50 2.65 -0.07 -17.76
N ALA A 51 3.87 0.39 -17.46
CA ALA A 51 4.12 1.75 -17.00
C ALA A 51 5.09 2.47 -17.91
N MET A 52 5.05 3.80 -17.87
CA MET A 52 6.02 4.62 -18.59
C MET A 52 7.39 4.52 -17.91
N PRO A 53 8.48 4.50 -18.68
CA PRO A 53 9.81 4.21 -18.14
C PRO A 53 10.40 5.34 -17.27
N ASP A 54 9.87 6.54 -17.34
CA ASP A 54 10.34 7.71 -16.59
C ASP A 54 9.57 7.95 -15.29
N LEU A 55 8.65 7.04 -14.92
CA LEU A 55 7.83 7.16 -13.71
C LEU A 55 8.27 6.14 -12.65
N PRO A 56 7.84 6.31 -11.39
CA PRO A 56 8.09 5.29 -10.37
C PRO A 56 7.62 3.91 -10.83
N ARG A 57 8.50 2.92 -10.66
CA ARG A 57 8.23 1.56 -11.12
C ARG A 57 7.24 0.81 -10.24
N VAL A 58 7.10 1.25 -8.99
CA VAL A 58 6.13 0.70 -8.05
C VAL A 58 5.27 1.83 -7.53
N ASN A 59 3.96 1.64 -7.58
CA ASN A 59 2.98 2.58 -7.06
C ASN A 59 2.08 1.86 -6.08
N VAL A 60 2.09 2.30 -4.83
CA VAL A 60 1.22 1.76 -3.79
C VAL A 60 0.05 2.72 -3.62
N GLU A 61 -1.15 2.20 -3.69
CA GLU A 61 -2.37 2.95 -3.42
C GLU A 61 -3.10 2.32 -2.25
N MET A 62 -3.49 3.16 -1.30
CA MET A 62 -4.27 2.74 -0.13
C MET A 62 -5.51 3.60 -0.01
N TYR A 63 -6.65 2.94 0.19
CA TYR A 63 -7.91 3.59 0.50
C TYR A 63 -8.32 3.24 1.91
N LEU A 64 -8.60 4.27 2.72
CA LEU A 64 -8.93 4.13 4.13
C LEU A 64 -10.23 4.86 4.45
N LEU A 65 -10.97 4.33 5.41
CA LEU A 65 -12.04 5.10 6.03
C LEU A 65 -11.44 6.09 7.04
N PRO A 66 -12.05 7.27 7.23
CA PRO A 66 -11.56 8.22 8.21
C PRO A 66 -11.78 7.72 9.63
N HIS A 67 -10.92 8.15 10.54
CA HIS A 67 -11.07 7.93 11.97
C HIS A 67 -10.48 9.13 12.71
N PRO A 68 -11.07 9.55 13.86
CA PRO A 68 -10.61 10.75 14.56
C PRO A 68 -9.11 10.77 14.89
N TYR A 69 -8.50 9.61 15.19
CA TYR A 69 -7.08 9.56 15.51
C TYR A 69 -6.16 9.48 14.28
N ARG A 70 -6.71 9.34 13.07
CA ARG A 70 -5.93 9.26 11.83
C ARG A 70 -5.67 10.65 11.28
N SER A 71 -4.74 11.37 11.91
CA SER A 71 -4.33 12.70 11.46
C SER A 71 -3.54 12.62 10.15
N GLN A 72 -3.43 13.76 9.46
CA GLN A 72 -2.63 13.84 8.24
C GLN A 72 -1.16 13.52 8.51
N GLU A 73 -0.62 13.94 9.66
CA GLU A 73 0.75 13.63 10.05
C GLU A 73 0.95 12.12 10.25
N MET A 74 0.01 11.47 10.89
CA MET A 74 0.02 10.02 11.05
C MET A 74 -0.01 9.31 9.71
N LEU A 75 -0.88 9.73 8.79
CA LEU A 75 -0.97 9.14 7.46
C LEU A 75 0.30 9.35 6.64
N LYS A 76 0.94 10.52 6.76
CA LYS A 76 2.24 10.77 6.13
C LYS A 76 3.31 9.83 6.67
N SER A 77 3.32 9.61 7.98
CA SER A 77 4.26 8.70 8.63
C SER A 77 4.06 7.26 8.15
N ILE A 78 2.83 6.84 8.02
CA ILE A 78 2.48 5.52 7.49
C ILE A 78 2.94 5.40 6.02
N ALA A 79 2.66 6.41 5.21
CA ALA A 79 3.09 6.42 3.81
C ALA A 79 4.61 6.31 3.68
N ALA A 80 5.36 7.03 4.52
CA ALA A 80 6.82 6.96 4.53
C ALA A 80 7.32 5.56 4.92
N ALA A 81 6.70 4.94 5.92
CA ALA A 81 7.07 3.59 6.36
C ALA A 81 6.78 2.55 5.28
N VAL A 82 5.64 2.64 4.61
CA VAL A 82 5.29 1.76 3.49
C VAL A 82 6.26 1.96 2.33
N GLN A 83 6.57 3.21 2.00
CA GLN A 83 7.52 3.53 0.94
C GLN A 83 8.88 2.92 1.21
N SER A 84 9.41 3.06 2.42
CA SER A 84 10.70 2.49 2.80
C SER A 84 10.71 0.98 2.71
N LEU A 85 9.68 0.33 3.20
CA LEU A 85 9.57 -1.14 3.16
C LEU A 85 9.55 -1.64 1.71
N ILE A 86 8.68 -1.09 0.90
CA ILE A 86 8.48 -1.57 -0.47
C ILE A 86 9.66 -1.18 -1.37
N ALA A 87 10.18 0.04 -1.26
CA ALA A 87 11.35 0.46 -2.03
C ALA A 87 12.57 -0.38 -1.70
N GLY A 88 12.76 -0.75 -0.43
CA GLY A 88 13.86 -1.61 -0.01
C GLY A 88 13.77 -3.01 -0.62
N VAL A 89 12.57 -3.56 -0.74
CA VAL A 89 12.34 -4.88 -1.33
C VAL A 89 12.46 -4.85 -2.85
N ALA A 90 11.85 -3.86 -3.49
CA ALA A 90 11.83 -3.74 -4.95
C ALA A 90 13.13 -3.14 -5.52
N CYS A 91 13.94 -2.51 -4.68
CA CYS A 91 15.18 -1.82 -5.07
C CYS A 91 14.95 -0.80 -6.19
N THR A 92 13.84 -0.09 -6.12
CA THR A 92 13.47 0.90 -7.13
C THR A 92 12.61 2.00 -6.52
N HIS A 93 12.51 3.12 -7.24
CA HIS A 93 11.67 4.24 -6.83
C HIS A 93 10.22 3.79 -6.65
N THR A 94 9.67 4.06 -5.48
CA THR A 94 8.31 3.67 -5.10
C THR A 94 7.52 4.90 -4.69
N ALA A 95 6.36 5.09 -5.28
CA ALA A 95 5.40 6.10 -4.87
C ALA A 95 4.32 5.48 -3.99
N VAL A 96 3.86 6.22 -2.99
CA VAL A 96 2.77 5.79 -2.10
C VAL A 96 1.71 6.88 -2.06
N ARG A 97 0.48 6.50 -2.26
CA ARG A 97 -0.69 7.38 -2.17
C ARG A 97 -1.69 6.82 -1.20
N ILE A 98 -2.18 7.67 -0.31
CA ILE A 98 -3.24 7.32 0.64
C ILE A 98 -4.41 8.28 0.39
N ALA A 99 -5.59 7.72 0.18
CA ALA A 99 -6.82 8.48 0.06
C ALA A 99 -7.79 8.05 1.14
N THR A 100 -8.44 9.03 1.76
CA THR A 100 -9.48 8.80 2.74
C THR A 100 -10.83 8.82 2.04
N LEU A 101 -11.61 7.78 2.25
CA LEU A 101 -12.93 7.62 1.65
C LEU A 101 -13.97 8.44 2.40
N VAL A 102 -15.02 8.85 1.69
CA VAL A 102 -16.19 9.47 2.32
C VAL A 102 -17.12 8.33 2.77
N PRO A 103 -17.35 8.14 4.09
CA PRO A 103 -18.09 6.98 4.59
C PRO A 103 -19.49 6.86 3.98
N ASP A 104 -20.20 7.97 3.82
CA ASP A 104 -21.57 7.98 3.27
C ASP A 104 -21.63 7.65 1.79
N ALA A 105 -20.50 7.75 1.08
CA ALA A 105 -20.40 7.47 -0.35
C ALA A 105 -19.71 6.13 -0.64
N TYR A 106 -19.22 5.43 0.38
CA TYR A 106 -18.47 4.19 0.23
C TYR A 106 -19.33 2.99 0.57
N ILE A 107 -19.40 2.05 -0.36
CA ILE A 107 -20.15 0.80 -0.19
C ILE A 107 -19.21 -0.36 -0.47
N ALA A 108 -19.11 -1.29 0.45
CA ALA A 108 -18.39 -2.55 0.26
C ALA A 108 -19.28 -3.71 0.69
N LEU A 109 -19.52 -4.62 -0.23
CA LEU A 109 -20.23 -5.87 0.03
C LEU A 109 -19.23 -7.01 0.03
N LYS A 110 -19.22 -7.81 1.08
CA LYS A 110 -18.22 -8.88 1.25
C LYS A 110 -18.87 -10.19 1.60
#